data_0a4372850a83d69c4296cba539bafb92
#
_entry.id   0a4372850a83d69c4296cba539bafb92
#
_cell.length_a   1.000
_cell.length_b   1.000
_cell.length_c   1.000
_cell.angle_alpha   90.00
_cell.angle_beta   90.00
_cell.angle_gamma   90.00
#
_symmetry.space_group_name_H-M   'P 1'
#
loop_
_entity.id
_entity.type
_entity.pdbx_description
1 polymer ?
#
loop_
_entity_poly.entity_id
_entity_poly.type
_entity_poly.pdbx_seq_one_letter_code
_entity_poly.pdbx_strand_id
1 'polypeptide(L)'
;NIDKTMIQIKMLNTSKGPAVHSLRAQADRKRYQAEMKHTLEKQENLEVKQAEIVEIVVENNQITAIKTDLGAVYKVKAIVIATGTYLKGKIFIGEYSKESGPDGVAAANKLSESLKKLGIKLVRFKTGTPARINRRSIDFSKMEVQKGDKGVEAFSFEDEPKDFEQVDCYLTYTNEKTHEIIRENLHRSPLYAGMIEGTGPRYCPSIEDKVVRFSDKPRHQAFVEPVGLDTEEMYIQGMSSSLPEDVQIALYHTIPGLEHAEFTRPAYAIEYDCIDPSNLTLSLEYKGIKGLFMAGQINGTSGYEEAASQGLIAGINASQEIDGKEPVILDRSQAYIGVLIDDIVTKGTNEPYRMMTSRAEYRLLLRQDNADLRLTKIGHNVGLISDERYEKFVKKYENIEKEIKRLKALTVRPEEKVNKLLEKAGTSVLTTGTKMAELLKRTELNYEMLKEIDPERPELSEQEKAEVEIQVKYEGYIKLQEAQVEKFKKLETKILPEDINYEDLKGISLEARQKLNKFKPRSIGQASRISGVSPADVSVLLVYLQQKGNQKINK
;
A
#
# COMPACT_ATOMS: atom_id res chain seq x y z
N ASN A 1 14.90 -4.17 -5.29
CA ASN A 1 15.38 -3.02 -6.10
C ASN A 1 15.51 -1.73 -5.27
N ILE A 2 14.60 -1.47 -4.31
CA ILE A 2 14.71 -0.26 -3.49
C ILE A 2 15.98 -0.25 -2.63
N ASP A 3 16.38 -1.35 -2.04
CA ASP A 3 17.62 -1.46 -1.26
C ASP A 3 18.90 -1.18 -2.07
N LYS A 4 18.84 -1.28 -3.41
CA LYS A 4 19.93 -0.96 -4.32
C LYS A 4 19.96 0.50 -4.77
N THR A 5 18.84 1.22 -4.61
CA THR A 5 18.63 2.53 -5.26
C THR A 5 18.11 3.61 -4.31
N MET A 6 17.89 3.28 -3.05
CA MET A 6 17.55 4.27 -2.03
C MET A 6 18.75 5.17 -1.71
N ILE A 7 18.44 6.42 -1.42
CA ILE A 7 19.41 7.46 -1.04
C ILE A 7 19.19 7.97 0.38
N GLN A 8 18.07 7.61 1.00
CA GLN A 8 17.80 7.78 2.42
C GLN A 8 16.80 6.72 2.88
N ILE A 9 16.92 6.27 4.12
CA ILE A 9 15.99 5.35 4.77
C ILE A 9 15.59 5.88 6.14
N LYS A 10 14.34 5.66 6.52
CA LYS A 10 13.81 6.06 7.81
C LYS A 10 12.74 5.09 8.31
N MET A 11 12.77 4.76 9.61
CA MET A 11 11.69 4.04 10.27
C MET A 11 10.62 5.03 10.75
N LEU A 12 9.41 4.88 10.27
CA LEU A 12 8.26 5.70 10.66
C LEU A 12 7.52 5.09 11.84
N ASN A 13 6.82 5.94 12.61
CA ASN A 13 5.95 5.56 13.72
C ASN A 13 6.66 4.83 14.88
N THR A 14 7.93 5.04 15.08
CA THR A 14 8.73 4.40 16.15
C THR A 14 8.15 4.61 17.54
N SER A 15 7.50 5.75 17.80
CA SER A 15 6.83 6.05 19.08
C SER A 15 5.53 5.28 19.33
N LYS A 16 5.00 4.56 18.34
CA LYS A 16 3.69 3.87 18.41
C LYS A 16 3.78 2.35 18.54
N GLY A 17 5.00 1.82 18.63
CA GLY A 17 5.26 0.39 18.75
C GLY A 17 5.20 -0.39 17.42
N PRO A 18 5.59 -1.68 17.44
CA PRO A 18 5.89 -2.48 16.24
C PRO A 18 4.68 -2.72 15.32
N ALA A 19 3.46 -2.64 15.83
CA ALA A 19 2.23 -2.84 15.04
C ALA A 19 2.04 -1.84 13.88
N VAL A 20 2.78 -0.73 13.88
CA VAL A 20 2.68 0.32 12.86
C VAL A 20 4.04 0.87 12.43
N HIS A 21 5.14 0.25 12.84
CA HIS A 21 6.45 0.55 12.28
C HIS A 21 6.43 0.35 10.77
N SER A 22 7.04 1.25 10.03
CA SER A 22 7.06 1.19 8.57
C SER A 22 8.32 1.86 8.04
N LEU A 23 9.06 1.15 7.21
CA LEU A 23 10.20 1.70 6.50
C LEU A 23 9.72 2.68 5.42
N ARG A 24 10.44 3.78 5.30
CA ARG A 24 10.32 4.73 4.20
C ARG A 24 11.68 4.92 3.55
N ALA A 25 11.76 4.73 2.24
CA ALA A 25 12.92 5.07 1.45
C ALA A 25 12.68 6.32 0.62
N GLN A 26 13.69 7.21 0.58
CA GLN A 26 13.86 8.16 -0.51
C GLN A 26 14.65 7.44 -1.60
N ALA A 27 14.04 7.24 -2.76
CA ALA A 27 14.67 6.56 -3.88
C ALA A 27 15.34 7.57 -4.83
N ASP A 28 16.51 7.20 -5.39
CA ASP A 28 16.97 7.82 -6.64
C ASP A 28 16.05 7.37 -7.76
N ARG A 29 15.21 8.28 -8.25
CA ARG A 29 14.15 7.97 -9.22
C ARG A 29 14.68 7.35 -10.51
N LYS A 30 15.78 7.89 -11.04
CA LYS A 30 16.35 7.40 -12.31
C LYS A 30 17.05 6.05 -12.13
N ARG A 31 17.80 5.89 -11.04
CA ARG A 31 18.46 4.62 -10.73
C ARG A 31 17.43 3.52 -10.45
N TYR A 32 16.36 3.82 -9.72
CA TYR A 32 15.27 2.88 -9.49
C TYR A 32 14.61 2.43 -10.79
N GLN A 33 14.31 3.38 -11.70
CA GLN A 33 13.76 3.07 -13.02
C GLN A 33 14.70 2.19 -13.85
N ALA A 34 16.00 2.51 -13.87
CA ALA A 34 17.00 1.74 -14.59
C ALA A 34 17.16 0.32 -14.03
N GLU A 35 17.22 0.18 -12.71
CA GLU A 35 17.33 -1.13 -12.03
C GLU A 35 16.09 -2.00 -12.28
N MET A 36 14.89 -1.42 -12.18
CA MET A 36 13.64 -2.14 -12.48
C MET A 36 13.59 -2.58 -13.94
N LYS A 37 13.93 -1.70 -14.88
CA LYS A 37 14.00 -2.04 -16.31
C LYS A 37 14.97 -3.17 -16.55
N HIS A 38 16.18 -3.07 -16.02
CA HIS A 38 17.21 -4.08 -16.17
C HIS A 38 16.81 -5.44 -15.57
N THR A 39 16.12 -5.43 -14.42
CA THR A 39 15.54 -6.64 -13.81
C THR A 39 14.56 -7.32 -14.75
N LEU A 40 13.67 -6.56 -15.39
CA LEU A 40 12.71 -7.11 -16.36
C LEU A 40 13.39 -7.62 -17.63
N GLU A 41 14.37 -6.89 -18.16
CA GLU A 41 15.11 -7.28 -19.39
C GLU A 41 15.94 -8.57 -19.23
N LYS A 42 16.39 -8.85 -17.99
CA LYS A 42 17.12 -10.08 -17.67
C LYS A 42 16.23 -11.30 -17.40
N GLN A 43 14.92 -11.07 -17.17
CA GLN A 43 14.03 -12.16 -16.82
C GLN A 43 13.82 -13.09 -18.03
N GLU A 44 14.14 -14.35 -17.87
CA GLU A 44 13.86 -15.38 -18.88
C GLU A 44 12.36 -15.44 -19.21
N ASN A 45 12.06 -15.71 -20.48
CA ASN A 45 10.69 -15.79 -21.01
C ASN A 45 9.86 -14.50 -20.86
N LEU A 46 10.50 -13.34 -20.65
CA LEU A 46 9.88 -12.03 -20.61
C LEU A 46 10.45 -11.12 -21.70
N GLU A 47 9.57 -10.54 -22.51
CA GLU A 47 9.93 -9.53 -23.51
C GLU A 47 9.34 -8.17 -23.13
N VAL A 48 10.17 -7.13 -23.10
CA VAL A 48 9.74 -5.75 -22.91
C VAL A 48 9.69 -5.06 -24.27
N LYS A 49 8.50 -4.64 -24.72
CA LYS A 49 8.27 -4.00 -26.01
C LYS A 49 7.67 -2.61 -25.87
N GLN A 50 8.15 -1.69 -26.67
CA GLN A 50 7.53 -0.37 -26.82
C GLN A 50 6.39 -0.48 -27.84
N ALA A 51 5.15 -0.42 -27.36
CA ALA A 51 3.95 -0.41 -28.20
C ALA A 51 2.77 0.20 -27.43
N GLU A 52 1.92 0.97 -28.11
CA GLU A 52 0.65 1.40 -27.56
C GLU A 52 -0.43 0.35 -27.89
N ILE A 53 -1.05 -0.21 -26.85
CA ILE A 53 -2.18 -1.13 -27.01
C ILE A 53 -3.46 -0.30 -27.17
N VAL A 54 -4.15 -0.51 -28.28
CA VAL A 54 -5.34 0.26 -28.66
C VAL A 54 -6.63 -0.54 -28.63
N GLU A 55 -6.55 -1.87 -28.68
CA GLU A 55 -7.73 -2.73 -28.70
C GLU A 55 -7.47 -4.04 -27.96
N ILE A 56 -8.47 -4.47 -27.20
CA ILE A 56 -8.54 -5.79 -26.56
C ILE A 56 -9.61 -6.59 -27.30
N VAL A 57 -9.25 -7.79 -27.77
CA VAL A 57 -10.15 -8.69 -28.49
C VAL A 57 -10.70 -9.73 -27.53
N VAL A 58 -12.02 -9.80 -27.45
CA VAL A 58 -12.77 -10.74 -26.61
C VAL A 58 -13.69 -11.57 -27.47
N GLU A 59 -13.65 -12.87 -27.34
CA GLU A 59 -14.55 -13.82 -28.00
C GLU A 59 -15.15 -14.73 -26.93
N ASN A 60 -16.46 -14.93 -26.98
CA ASN A 60 -17.19 -15.78 -26.01
C ASN A 60 -16.86 -15.45 -24.54
N ASN A 61 -16.79 -14.14 -24.20
CA ASN A 61 -16.43 -13.64 -22.89
C ASN A 61 -15.02 -14.04 -22.41
N GLN A 62 -14.11 -14.31 -23.31
CA GLN A 62 -12.72 -14.64 -23.03
C GLN A 62 -11.77 -13.79 -23.88
N ILE A 63 -10.66 -13.36 -23.28
CA ILE A 63 -9.57 -12.68 -23.98
C ILE A 63 -8.96 -13.61 -25.02
N THR A 64 -8.71 -13.09 -26.25
CA THR A 64 -8.05 -13.85 -27.32
C THR A 64 -6.84 -13.11 -27.89
N ALA A 65 -6.86 -11.79 -27.98
CA ALA A 65 -5.76 -11.01 -28.54
C ALA A 65 -5.73 -9.55 -28.03
N ILE A 66 -4.60 -8.88 -28.27
CA ILE A 66 -4.44 -7.44 -28.19
C ILE A 66 -3.95 -6.90 -29.52
N LYS A 67 -4.30 -5.62 -29.83
CA LYS A 67 -3.82 -4.92 -31.03
C LYS A 67 -3.05 -3.66 -30.65
N THR A 68 -1.97 -3.41 -31.36
CA THR A 68 -1.20 -2.18 -31.24
C THR A 68 -1.69 -1.11 -32.21
N ASP A 69 -1.31 0.13 -31.96
CA ASP A 69 -1.58 1.28 -32.84
C ASP A 69 -0.95 1.13 -34.24
N LEU A 70 0.18 0.39 -34.33
CA LEU A 70 0.88 0.07 -35.57
C LEU A 70 0.27 -1.14 -36.30
N GLY A 71 -0.80 -1.75 -35.79
CA GLY A 71 -1.53 -2.82 -36.42
C GLY A 71 -1.04 -4.24 -36.08
N ALA A 72 -0.03 -4.41 -35.24
CA ALA A 72 0.36 -5.74 -34.80
C ALA A 72 -0.70 -6.37 -33.89
N VAL A 73 -0.94 -7.68 -34.05
CA VAL A 73 -1.89 -8.46 -33.27
C VAL A 73 -1.12 -9.54 -32.50
N TYR A 74 -1.27 -9.53 -31.19
CA TYR A 74 -0.70 -10.56 -30.32
C TYR A 74 -1.83 -11.44 -29.77
N LYS A 75 -1.76 -12.75 -30.03
CA LYS A 75 -2.65 -13.72 -29.39
C LYS A 75 -2.18 -13.94 -27.95
N VAL A 76 -3.10 -13.83 -27.01
CA VAL A 76 -2.81 -13.92 -25.57
C VAL A 76 -3.86 -14.76 -24.86
N LYS A 77 -3.48 -15.38 -23.74
CA LYS A 77 -4.37 -16.15 -22.88
C LYS A 77 -4.91 -15.32 -21.70
N ALA A 78 -4.12 -14.34 -21.25
CA ALA A 78 -4.51 -13.43 -20.19
C ALA A 78 -3.84 -12.05 -20.41
N ILE A 79 -4.43 -11.02 -19.82
CA ILE A 79 -3.95 -9.64 -19.87
C ILE A 79 -3.99 -9.07 -18.46
N VAL A 80 -2.95 -8.32 -18.07
CA VAL A 80 -2.98 -7.44 -16.89
C VAL A 80 -2.89 -6.00 -17.37
N ILE A 81 -3.94 -5.20 -17.15
CA ILE A 81 -3.95 -3.78 -17.46
C ILE A 81 -3.41 -3.01 -16.25
N ALA A 82 -2.31 -2.25 -16.44
CA ALA A 82 -1.64 -1.48 -15.41
C ALA A 82 -1.24 -0.08 -15.94
N THR A 83 -2.22 0.67 -16.43
CA THR A 83 -2.05 1.90 -17.21
C THR A 83 -1.63 3.13 -16.40
N GLY A 84 -1.55 3.04 -15.08
CA GLY A 84 -1.19 4.19 -14.23
C GLY A 84 -2.12 5.39 -14.50
N THR A 85 -1.54 6.57 -14.70
CA THR A 85 -2.27 7.81 -15.04
C THR A 85 -2.30 8.12 -16.54
N TYR A 86 -1.89 7.16 -17.39
CA TYR A 86 -1.83 7.38 -18.85
C TYR A 86 -3.18 7.16 -19.55
N LEU A 87 -4.09 6.36 -18.97
CA LEU A 87 -5.37 6.01 -19.61
C LEU A 87 -6.25 7.25 -19.76
N LYS A 88 -6.37 7.74 -20.98
CA LYS A 88 -7.01 9.03 -21.32
C LYS A 88 -6.52 10.18 -20.44
N GLY A 89 -5.19 10.20 -20.20
CA GLY A 89 -4.53 11.18 -19.36
C GLY A 89 -4.69 12.59 -19.90
N LYS A 90 -5.00 13.55 -19.00
CA LYS A 90 -5.08 14.98 -19.32
C LYS A 90 -4.47 15.79 -18.19
N ILE A 91 -3.46 16.59 -18.50
CA ILE A 91 -2.79 17.48 -17.54
C ILE A 91 -3.44 18.87 -17.53
N PHE A 92 -3.32 19.56 -16.36
CA PHE A 92 -3.86 20.88 -16.12
C PHE A 92 -2.86 21.73 -15.33
N ILE A 93 -2.62 22.96 -15.80
CA ILE A 93 -1.83 24.01 -15.13
C ILE A 93 -2.57 25.32 -15.33
N GLY A 94 -3.31 25.79 -14.31
CA GLY A 94 -4.21 26.92 -14.48
C GLY A 94 -5.18 26.71 -15.63
N GLU A 95 -5.27 27.66 -16.50
CA GLU A 95 -6.14 27.67 -17.69
C GLU A 95 -5.63 26.75 -18.82
N TYR A 96 -4.37 26.27 -18.72
CA TYR A 96 -3.80 25.36 -19.72
C TYR A 96 -4.20 23.92 -19.46
N SER A 97 -4.59 23.21 -20.49
CA SER A 97 -4.80 21.77 -20.46
C SER A 97 -4.31 21.08 -21.73
N LYS A 98 -3.80 19.83 -21.57
CA LYS A 98 -3.31 19.04 -22.69
C LYS A 98 -3.57 17.55 -22.43
N GLU A 99 -4.01 16.83 -23.47
CA GLU A 99 -4.00 15.38 -23.45
C GLU A 99 -2.55 14.88 -23.40
N SER A 100 -2.17 14.31 -22.29
CA SER A 100 -0.82 13.82 -22.00
C SER A 100 -0.83 12.89 -20.81
N GLY A 101 0.08 11.93 -20.77
CA GLY A 101 0.48 11.26 -19.55
C GLY A 101 1.48 12.12 -18.74
N PRO A 102 1.98 11.62 -17.62
CA PRO A 102 3.00 12.29 -16.81
C PRO A 102 4.29 12.51 -17.60
N ASP A 103 5.04 13.54 -17.19
CA ASP A 103 6.37 13.89 -17.75
C ASP A 103 6.38 14.13 -19.28
N GLY A 104 5.25 14.50 -19.88
CA GLY A 104 5.13 14.79 -21.32
C GLY A 104 5.02 13.56 -22.23
N VAL A 105 4.90 12.36 -21.67
CA VAL A 105 4.65 11.13 -22.43
C VAL A 105 3.21 11.10 -22.93
N ALA A 106 2.96 10.52 -24.12
CA ALA A 106 1.63 10.47 -24.72
C ALA A 106 0.60 9.74 -23.83
N ALA A 107 -0.66 10.19 -23.89
CA ALA A 107 -1.78 9.50 -23.24
C ALA A 107 -2.25 8.31 -24.06
N ALA A 108 -2.74 7.25 -23.39
CA ALA A 108 -3.36 6.08 -24.02
C ALA A 108 -4.87 6.31 -24.21
N ASN A 109 -5.26 6.98 -25.28
CA ASN A 109 -6.65 7.39 -25.50
C ASN A 109 -7.51 6.27 -26.10
N LYS A 110 -6.99 5.54 -27.09
CA LYS A 110 -7.74 4.51 -27.84
C LYS A 110 -8.13 3.31 -26.99
N LEU A 111 -7.30 2.95 -26.00
CA LEU A 111 -7.60 1.83 -25.09
C LEU A 111 -8.86 2.10 -24.25
N SER A 112 -9.10 3.35 -23.81
CA SER A 112 -10.36 3.72 -23.13
C SER A 112 -11.59 3.42 -23.99
N GLU A 113 -11.54 3.71 -25.28
CA GLU A 113 -12.64 3.43 -26.18
C GLU A 113 -12.84 1.92 -26.41
N SER A 114 -11.75 1.15 -26.44
CA SER A 114 -11.82 -0.33 -26.48
C SER A 114 -12.49 -0.90 -25.24
N LEU A 115 -12.12 -0.43 -24.05
CA LEU A 115 -12.74 -0.86 -22.79
C LEU A 115 -14.24 -0.53 -22.75
N LYS A 116 -14.64 0.66 -23.20
CA LYS A 116 -16.07 1.04 -23.29
C LYS A 116 -16.86 0.14 -24.25
N LYS A 117 -16.28 -0.23 -25.40
CA LYS A 117 -16.91 -1.17 -26.36
C LYS A 117 -17.13 -2.55 -25.74
N LEU A 118 -16.30 -2.98 -24.81
CA LEU A 118 -16.48 -4.20 -24.04
C LEU A 118 -17.52 -4.08 -22.91
N GLY A 119 -18.19 -2.91 -22.79
CA GLY A 119 -19.18 -2.66 -21.74
C GLY A 119 -18.57 -2.27 -20.40
N ILE A 120 -17.27 -2.02 -20.33
CA ILE A 120 -16.58 -1.62 -19.09
C ILE A 120 -16.87 -0.14 -18.82
N LYS A 121 -17.51 0.15 -17.69
CA LYS A 121 -17.79 1.51 -17.26
C LYS A 121 -16.55 2.17 -16.70
N LEU A 122 -16.15 3.29 -17.30
CA LEU A 122 -15.04 4.11 -16.85
C LEU A 122 -15.55 5.33 -16.05
N VAL A 123 -14.77 5.71 -15.04
CA VAL A 123 -14.94 6.93 -14.23
C VAL A 123 -13.65 7.73 -14.25
N ARG A 124 -13.72 9.03 -13.89
CA ARG A 124 -12.55 9.92 -13.89
C ARG A 124 -12.04 10.12 -12.47
N PHE A 125 -10.73 9.91 -12.28
CA PHE A 125 -10.03 10.36 -11.08
C PHE A 125 -8.91 11.34 -11.43
N LYS A 126 -8.49 12.11 -10.44
CA LYS A 126 -7.36 13.04 -10.60
C LYS A 126 -6.31 12.78 -9.53
N THR A 127 -5.07 13.07 -9.88
CA THR A 127 -3.97 13.23 -8.93
C THR A 127 -3.16 14.46 -9.30
N GLY A 128 -2.04 14.71 -8.61
CA GLY A 128 -1.19 15.84 -8.92
C GLY A 128 0.25 15.58 -8.50
N THR A 129 1.13 16.42 -8.99
CA THR A 129 2.55 16.43 -8.63
C THR A 129 2.98 17.85 -8.26
N PRO A 130 3.89 18.05 -7.30
CA PRO A 130 4.45 19.37 -6.99
C PRO A 130 5.49 19.80 -8.05
N ALA A 131 5.88 21.06 -7.98
CA ALA A 131 6.96 21.59 -8.79
C ALA A 131 8.29 20.88 -8.51
N ARG A 132 9.20 20.98 -9.48
CA ARG A 132 10.61 20.64 -9.34
C ARG A 132 11.41 21.94 -9.29
N ILE A 133 12.29 22.05 -8.30
CA ILE A 133 13.08 23.25 -8.02
C ILE A 133 14.56 22.91 -8.19
N ASN A 134 15.32 23.84 -8.77
CA ASN A 134 16.76 23.73 -8.88
C ASN A 134 17.40 23.86 -7.48
N ARG A 135 18.14 22.84 -7.04
CA ARG A 135 18.81 22.78 -5.73
C ARG A 135 19.66 24.03 -5.43
N ARG A 136 20.32 24.58 -6.45
CA ARG A 136 21.20 25.75 -6.31
C ARG A 136 20.47 27.05 -5.97
N SER A 137 19.16 27.11 -6.17
CA SER A 137 18.30 28.25 -5.85
C SER A 137 17.66 28.16 -4.46
N ILE A 138 17.98 27.13 -3.66
CA ILE A 138 17.37 26.87 -2.35
C ILE A 138 18.32 27.27 -1.24
N ASP A 139 17.82 28.02 -0.27
CA ASP A 139 18.53 28.35 0.97
C ASP A 139 18.20 27.35 2.07
N PHE A 140 18.93 26.25 2.13
CA PHE A 140 18.74 25.19 3.12
C PHE A 140 18.98 25.63 4.57
N SER A 141 19.68 26.75 4.81
CA SER A 141 19.93 27.25 6.17
C SER A 141 18.65 27.68 6.91
N LYS A 142 17.57 27.93 6.16
CA LYS A 142 16.25 28.31 6.69
C LYS A 142 15.31 27.11 6.90
N MET A 143 15.79 25.89 6.68
CA MET A 143 15.00 24.67 6.73
C MET A 143 15.48 23.72 7.83
N GLU A 144 14.58 22.89 8.33
CA GLU A 144 14.90 21.85 9.29
C GLU A 144 15.45 20.60 8.56
N VAL A 145 16.66 20.17 8.93
CA VAL A 145 17.30 18.99 8.33
C VAL A 145 16.58 17.71 8.78
N GLN A 146 16.20 16.87 7.84
CA GLN A 146 15.57 15.56 8.06
C GLN A 146 16.56 14.46 7.67
N LYS A 147 17.35 14.00 8.66
CA LYS A 147 18.33 12.91 8.48
C LYS A 147 17.66 11.57 8.37
N GLY A 148 18.27 10.66 7.61
CA GLY A 148 17.92 9.24 7.63
C GLY A 148 18.38 8.55 8.92
N ASP A 149 17.81 7.38 9.18
CA ASP A 149 18.15 6.55 10.35
C ASP A 149 19.36 5.65 10.02
N LYS A 150 20.14 5.32 11.04
CA LYS A 150 21.28 4.37 10.96
C LYS A 150 20.86 3.02 11.52
N GLY A 151 21.47 1.94 11.01
CA GLY A 151 21.23 0.59 11.52
C GLY A 151 19.80 0.09 11.30
N VAL A 152 19.12 0.60 10.28
CA VAL A 152 17.76 0.18 9.90
C VAL A 152 17.83 -1.03 8.99
N GLU A 153 16.92 -1.97 9.16
CA GLU A 153 16.80 -3.16 8.33
C GLU A 153 16.54 -2.83 6.85
N ALA A 154 16.93 -3.73 5.96
CA ALA A 154 16.60 -3.65 4.54
C ALA A 154 15.09 -3.87 4.31
N PHE A 155 14.58 -3.43 3.16
CA PHE A 155 13.21 -3.74 2.74
C PHE A 155 13.03 -5.22 2.37
N SER A 156 14.06 -5.81 1.76
CA SER A 156 14.08 -7.22 1.41
C SER A 156 14.56 -8.08 2.59
N PHE A 157 13.90 -9.21 2.84
CA PHE A 157 14.37 -10.22 3.80
C PHE A 157 15.61 -11.00 3.33
N GLU A 158 16.06 -10.76 2.09
CA GLU A 158 17.27 -11.38 1.51
C GLU A 158 18.50 -10.48 1.60
N ASP A 159 18.29 -9.19 1.78
CA ASP A 159 19.37 -8.21 1.86
C ASP A 159 19.76 -7.95 3.31
N GLU A 160 21.07 -7.87 3.57
CA GLU A 160 21.58 -7.38 4.85
C GLU A 160 21.49 -5.85 4.89
N PRO A 161 21.28 -5.26 6.08
CA PRO A 161 21.35 -3.83 6.27
C PRO A 161 22.68 -3.30 5.76
N LYS A 162 22.66 -2.29 4.89
CA LYS A 162 23.87 -1.67 4.35
C LYS A 162 24.03 -0.29 4.93
N ASP A 163 25.20 -0.03 5.51
CA ASP A 163 25.62 1.34 5.75
C ASP A 163 25.99 1.99 4.42
N PHE A 164 25.31 3.09 4.10
CA PHE A 164 25.60 3.92 2.94
C PHE A 164 25.52 5.40 3.32
N GLU A 165 26.19 6.24 2.58
CA GLU A 165 26.11 7.69 2.77
C GLU A 165 24.71 8.17 2.36
N GLN A 166 23.94 8.62 3.34
CA GLN A 166 22.56 9.06 3.14
C GLN A 166 22.50 10.56 2.83
N VAL A 167 21.62 10.94 1.93
CA VAL A 167 21.35 12.33 1.57
C VAL A 167 20.28 12.90 2.48
N ASP A 168 20.49 14.12 2.97
CA ASP A 168 19.51 14.80 3.81
C ASP A 168 18.30 15.28 2.99
N CYS A 169 17.12 15.15 3.56
CA CYS A 169 15.91 15.87 3.17
C CYS A 169 15.72 17.08 4.08
N TYR A 170 14.84 17.99 3.71
CA TYR A 170 14.61 19.20 4.48
C TYR A 170 13.12 19.45 4.66
N LEU A 171 12.75 20.10 5.76
CA LEU A 171 11.39 20.47 6.08
C LEU A 171 11.28 21.98 6.18
N THR A 172 10.31 22.54 5.48
CA THR A 172 9.89 23.93 5.59
C THR A 172 8.36 24.02 5.64
N TYR A 173 7.82 25.22 5.68
CA TYR A 173 6.38 25.42 5.88
C TYR A 173 5.86 26.56 5.01
N THR A 174 4.62 26.42 4.53
CA THR A 174 3.84 27.53 4.03
C THR A 174 3.55 28.52 5.16
N ASN A 175 3.11 29.71 4.83
CA ASN A 175 2.74 30.77 5.78
C ASN A 175 1.48 31.51 5.30
N GLU A 176 1.04 32.53 6.05
CA GLU A 176 -0.19 33.25 5.72
C GLU A 176 -0.12 33.91 4.35
N LYS A 177 1.04 34.51 3.96
CA LYS A 177 1.21 35.10 2.62
C LYS A 177 1.04 34.07 1.51
N THR A 178 1.59 32.84 1.73
CA THR A 178 1.38 31.72 0.80
C THR A 178 -0.11 31.43 0.65
N HIS A 179 -0.84 31.38 1.78
CA HIS A 179 -2.26 31.07 1.80
C HIS A 179 -3.13 32.18 1.17
N GLU A 180 -2.76 33.46 1.37
CA GLU A 180 -3.40 34.61 0.73
C GLU A 180 -3.32 34.53 -0.78
N ILE A 181 -2.10 34.32 -1.33
CA ILE A 181 -1.90 34.16 -2.78
C ILE A 181 -2.74 33.01 -3.33
N ILE A 182 -2.82 31.88 -2.62
CA ILE A 182 -3.65 30.75 -3.03
C ILE A 182 -5.13 31.15 -3.04
N ARG A 183 -5.64 31.75 -1.96
CA ARG A 183 -7.06 32.17 -1.85
C ARG A 183 -7.48 33.15 -2.93
N GLU A 184 -6.64 34.14 -3.22
CA GLU A 184 -6.89 35.13 -4.27
C GLU A 184 -6.95 34.54 -5.68
N ASN A 185 -6.24 33.43 -5.92
CA ASN A 185 -6.14 32.78 -7.22
C ASN A 185 -6.94 31.45 -7.35
N LEU A 186 -7.82 31.12 -6.38
CA LEU A 186 -8.63 29.91 -6.44
C LEU A 186 -9.48 29.85 -7.74
N HIS A 187 -9.97 30.99 -8.22
CA HIS A 187 -10.75 31.09 -9.43
C HIS A 187 -9.97 30.68 -10.70
N ARG A 188 -8.63 30.67 -10.65
CA ARG A 188 -7.72 30.23 -11.72
C ARG A 188 -7.30 28.77 -11.56
N SER A 189 -7.69 28.12 -10.48
CA SER A 189 -7.43 26.68 -10.30
C SER A 189 -8.41 25.86 -11.14
N PRO A 190 -7.94 24.95 -12.01
CA PRO A 190 -8.80 24.08 -12.82
C PRO A 190 -9.81 23.27 -11.98
N LEU A 191 -9.44 22.94 -10.75
CA LEU A 191 -10.31 22.21 -9.82
C LEU A 191 -11.50 23.08 -9.39
N TYR A 192 -11.24 24.32 -9.00
CA TYR A 192 -12.28 25.26 -8.52
C TYR A 192 -13.04 25.95 -9.66
N ALA A 193 -12.43 26.05 -10.83
CA ALA A 193 -13.07 26.53 -12.04
C ALA A 193 -13.94 25.48 -12.76
N GLY A 194 -14.03 24.24 -12.23
CA GLY A 194 -14.86 23.18 -12.82
C GLY A 194 -14.31 22.57 -14.10
N MET A 195 -13.03 22.79 -14.43
CA MET A 195 -12.38 22.20 -15.60
C MET A 195 -11.98 20.74 -15.38
N ILE A 196 -11.72 20.34 -14.12
CA ILE A 196 -11.41 19.00 -13.69
C ILE A 196 -12.69 18.31 -13.25
N GLU A 197 -13.05 17.22 -13.92
CA GLU A 197 -14.22 16.39 -13.62
C GLU A 197 -13.87 15.30 -12.57
N GLY A 198 -12.62 14.87 -12.56
CA GLY A 198 -12.13 13.76 -11.74
C GLY A 198 -12.06 14.07 -10.25
N THR A 199 -12.52 13.13 -9.44
CA THR A 199 -12.37 13.20 -7.98
C THR A 199 -10.90 13.05 -7.57
N GLY A 200 -10.42 13.94 -6.70
CA GLY A 200 -9.05 13.92 -6.17
C GLY A 200 -8.91 13.06 -4.90
N PRO A 201 -7.67 12.68 -4.54
CA PRO A 201 -7.39 11.88 -3.36
C PRO A 201 -7.61 12.67 -2.07
N ARG A 202 -8.30 12.08 -1.10
CA ARG A 202 -8.56 12.68 0.21
C ARG A 202 -7.30 12.86 1.06
N TYR A 203 -6.37 11.92 0.99
CA TYR A 203 -5.18 11.87 1.86
C TYR A 203 -3.92 12.51 1.24
N CYS A 204 -3.98 12.93 0.00
CA CYS A 204 -2.93 13.71 -0.66
C CYS A 204 -3.57 14.86 -1.46
N PRO A 205 -4.27 15.79 -0.78
CA PRO A 205 -4.91 16.91 -1.46
C PRO A 205 -3.83 17.86 -2.01
N SER A 206 -4.19 18.63 -3.04
CA SER A 206 -3.36 19.74 -3.51
C SER A 206 -3.19 20.82 -2.43
N ILE A 207 -2.22 21.70 -2.59
CA ILE A 207 -1.99 22.76 -1.58
C ILE A 207 -3.19 23.71 -1.49
N GLU A 208 -3.85 24.01 -2.63
CA GLU A 208 -5.07 24.81 -2.64
C GLU A 208 -6.21 24.12 -1.89
N ASP A 209 -6.36 22.79 -2.01
CA ASP A 209 -7.33 22.01 -1.22
C ASP A 209 -7.02 22.04 0.28
N LYS A 210 -5.73 21.98 0.66
CA LYS A 210 -5.33 22.05 2.08
C LYS A 210 -5.69 23.42 2.67
N VAL A 211 -5.39 24.49 1.96
CA VAL A 211 -5.66 25.86 2.41
C VAL A 211 -7.17 26.13 2.57
N VAL A 212 -7.99 25.55 1.68
CA VAL A 212 -9.45 25.69 1.78
C VAL A 212 -10.03 24.81 2.88
N ARG A 213 -9.68 23.52 2.90
CA ARG A 213 -10.27 22.55 3.85
C ARG A 213 -9.78 22.70 5.29
N PHE A 214 -8.57 23.19 5.48
CA PHE A 214 -7.93 23.39 6.77
C PHE A 214 -7.55 24.85 6.96
N SER A 215 -8.51 25.74 6.76
CA SER A 215 -8.33 27.19 6.82
C SER A 215 -7.92 27.72 8.20
N ASP A 216 -8.16 26.91 9.26
CA ASP A 216 -7.71 27.15 10.64
C ASP A 216 -6.22 26.90 10.85
N LYS A 217 -5.55 26.24 9.92
CA LYS A 217 -4.11 25.95 10.02
C LYS A 217 -3.28 27.10 9.46
N PRO A 218 -2.39 27.72 10.29
CA PRO A 218 -1.58 28.85 9.85
C PRO A 218 -0.45 28.44 8.90
N ARG A 219 -0.14 27.16 8.80
CA ARG A 219 0.92 26.62 7.94
C ARG A 219 0.71 25.14 7.59
N HIS A 220 1.26 24.72 6.47
CA HIS A 220 1.35 23.34 6.03
C HIS A 220 2.80 22.94 5.78
N GLN A 221 3.13 21.70 6.04
CA GLN A 221 4.47 21.13 5.81
C GLN A 221 4.77 21.00 4.32
N ALA A 222 6.00 21.37 3.96
CA ALA A 222 6.61 21.14 2.66
C ALA A 222 7.96 20.45 2.85
N PHE A 223 8.10 19.21 2.36
CA PHE A 223 9.36 18.49 2.40
C PHE A 223 10.12 18.75 1.10
N VAL A 224 11.38 19.11 1.21
CA VAL A 224 12.30 19.34 0.09
C VAL A 224 13.20 18.13 -0.02
N GLU A 225 12.98 17.33 -1.06
CA GLU A 225 13.56 16.01 -1.22
C GLU A 225 14.36 15.92 -2.52
N PRO A 226 15.59 15.35 -2.52
CA PRO A 226 16.35 15.15 -3.76
C PRO A 226 15.66 14.11 -4.65
N VAL A 227 15.58 14.38 -5.95
CA VAL A 227 15.02 13.44 -6.94
C VAL A 227 16.00 12.30 -7.24
N GLY A 228 17.28 12.53 -7.04
CA GLY A 228 18.36 11.56 -7.23
C GLY A 228 19.72 12.15 -6.92
N LEU A 229 20.78 11.34 -7.03
CA LEU A 229 22.15 11.75 -6.74
C LEU A 229 22.79 12.52 -7.91
N ASP A 230 22.39 12.22 -9.13
CA ASP A 230 22.99 12.75 -10.35
C ASP A 230 22.10 13.84 -10.99
N THR A 231 21.40 14.63 -10.16
CA THR A 231 20.52 15.72 -10.60
C THR A 231 20.44 16.84 -9.55
N GLU A 232 20.26 18.07 -10.01
CA GLU A 232 19.99 19.22 -9.15
C GLU A 232 18.48 19.43 -8.92
N GLU A 233 17.62 18.52 -9.38
CA GLU A 233 16.17 18.64 -9.15
C GLU A 233 15.79 18.25 -7.72
N MET A 234 15.05 19.14 -7.05
CA MET A 234 14.43 18.89 -5.76
C MET A 234 12.91 18.78 -5.90
N TYR A 235 12.33 17.78 -5.25
CA TYR A 235 10.89 17.51 -5.19
C TYR A 235 10.30 18.18 -3.95
N ILE A 236 9.26 18.98 -4.10
CA ILE A 236 8.67 19.71 -2.97
C ILE A 236 7.39 19.01 -2.52
N GLN A 237 7.56 17.92 -1.78
CA GLN A 237 6.45 17.10 -1.31
C GLN A 237 5.48 17.89 -0.42
N GLY A 238 4.19 17.73 -0.67
CA GLY A 238 3.14 18.44 0.05
C GLY A 238 2.63 19.69 -0.68
N MET A 239 3.31 20.11 -1.77
CA MET A 239 3.01 21.30 -2.55
C MET A 239 2.43 20.98 -3.94
N SER A 240 1.80 19.81 -4.12
CA SER A 240 1.07 19.51 -5.36
C SER A 240 0.02 20.59 -5.64
N SER A 241 -0.03 21.07 -6.88
CA SER A 241 -0.91 22.16 -7.27
C SER A 241 -1.33 22.04 -8.73
N SER A 242 -2.45 22.65 -9.07
CA SER A 242 -2.87 22.89 -10.45
C SER A 242 -3.00 24.38 -10.80
N LEU A 243 -2.59 25.27 -9.89
CA LEU A 243 -2.58 26.71 -10.14
C LEU A 243 -1.66 27.08 -11.32
N PRO A 244 -1.90 28.22 -11.97
CA PRO A 244 -1.03 28.70 -13.05
C PRO A 244 0.42 28.89 -12.59
N GLU A 245 1.36 28.79 -13.52
CA GLU A 245 2.80 28.87 -13.21
C GLU A 245 3.22 30.17 -12.52
N ASP A 246 2.68 31.31 -12.94
CA ASP A 246 2.93 32.62 -12.32
C ASP A 246 2.51 32.62 -10.84
N VAL A 247 1.37 32.01 -10.53
CA VAL A 247 0.88 31.88 -9.15
C VAL A 247 1.74 30.90 -8.36
N GLN A 248 2.16 29.79 -8.97
CA GLN A 248 3.07 28.83 -8.33
C GLN A 248 4.39 29.50 -7.94
N ILE A 249 5.01 30.27 -8.83
CA ILE A 249 6.24 31.00 -8.55
C ILE A 249 6.03 31.98 -7.39
N ALA A 250 4.95 32.78 -7.45
CA ALA A 250 4.65 33.76 -6.41
C ALA A 250 4.46 33.13 -5.03
N LEU A 251 3.71 32.00 -4.94
CA LEU A 251 3.47 31.34 -3.66
C LEU A 251 4.75 30.66 -3.10
N TYR A 252 5.58 30.06 -3.96
CA TYR A 252 6.83 29.42 -3.51
C TYR A 252 7.80 30.47 -2.98
N HIS A 253 7.89 31.66 -3.57
CA HIS A 253 8.74 32.75 -3.11
C HIS A 253 8.34 33.33 -1.74
N THR A 254 7.21 32.94 -1.18
CA THR A 254 6.84 33.28 0.21
C THR A 254 7.31 32.26 1.24
N ILE A 255 7.80 31.10 0.81
CA ILE A 255 8.15 29.97 1.68
C ILE A 255 9.60 30.10 2.13
N PRO A 256 9.91 29.99 3.45
CA PRO A 256 11.28 30.08 3.95
C PRO A 256 12.23 29.10 3.24
N GLY A 257 13.32 29.64 2.70
CA GLY A 257 14.34 28.91 1.94
C GLY A 257 14.01 28.72 0.46
N LEU A 258 12.81 29.12 -0.01
CA LEU A 258 12.39 29.05 -1.40
C LEU A 258 12.18 30.45 -2.01
N GLU A 259 12.62 31.52 -1.36
CA GLU A 259 12.39 32.90 -1.79
C GLU A 259 12.96 33.22 -3.17
N HIS A 260 13.95 32.44 -3.61
CA HIS A 260 14.61 32.57 -4.91
C HIS A 260 14.51 31.30 -5.73
N ALA A 261 13.51 30.45 -5.45
CA ALA A 261 13.34 29.14 -6.09
C ALA A 261 13.20 29.26 -7.63
N GLU A 262 14.10 28.59 -8.33
CA GLU A 262 14.07 28.44 -9.79
C GLU A 262 13.37 27.14 -10.17
N PHE A 263 12.27 27.24 -10.90
CA PHE A 263 11.49 26.10 -11.34
C PHE A 263 12.15 25.38 -12.53
N THR A 264 12.41 24.11 -12.38
CA THR A 264 12.77 23.26 -13.53
C THR A 264 11.52 22.67 -14.18
N ARG A 265 10.44 22.49 -13.41
CA ARG A 265 9.11 22.08 -13.88
C ARG A 265 8.02 22.63 -12.97
N PRO A 266 6.92 23.17 -13.50
CA PRO A 266 5.77 23.53 -12.69
C PRO A 266 5.04 22.29 -12.15
N ALA A 267 4.29 22.49 -11.08
CA ALA A 267 3.31 21.53 -10.60
C ALA A 267 2.16 21.40 -11.59
N TYR A 268 1.51 20.24 -11.63
CA TYR A 268 0.32 20.03 -12.44
C TYR A 268 -0.64 19.00 -11.81
N ALA A 269 -1.92 19.11 -12.15
CA ALA A 269 -2.86 18.03 -11.94
C ALA A 269 -2.98 17.16 -13.19
N ILE A 270 -3.26 15.88 -13.01
CA ILE A 270 -3.55 14.95 -14.09
C ILE A 270 -4.86 14.20 -13.79
N GLU A 271 -5.77 14.20 -14.76
CA GLU A 271 -6.94 13.33 -14.80
C GLU A 271 -6.65 12.08 -15.62
N TYR A 272 -7.28 10.98 -15.25
CA TYR A 272 -7.18 9.71 -15.97
C TYR A 272 -8.43 8.86 -15.78
N ASP A 273 -8.65 7.91 -16.70
CA ASP A 273 -9.75 6.96 -16.60
C ASP A 273 -9.39 5.81 -15.66
N CYS A 274 -10.38 5.37 -14.89
CA CYS A 274 -10.32 4.15 -14.07
C CYS A 274 -11.68 3.44 -14.07
N ILE A 275 -11.71 2.22 -13.57
CA ILE A 275 -12.95 1.43 -13.44
C ILE A 275 -13.54 1.56 -12.03
N ASP A 276 -14.79 1.13 -11.87
CA ASP A 276 -15.33 0.77 -10.55
C ASP A 276 -14.77 -0.61 -10.17
N PRO A 277 -13.87 -0.69 -9.15
CA PRO A 277 -13.21 -1.95 -8.79
C PRO A 277 -14.15 -2.99 -8.20
N SER A 278 -15.38 -2.65 -7.86
CA SER A 278 -16.40 -3.63 -7.47
C SER A 278 -16.76 -4.62 -8.60
N ASN A 279 -16.37 -4.30 -9.84
CA ASN A 279 -16.46 -5.23 -10.98
C ASN A 279 -15.31 -6.23 -11.07
N LEU A 280 -14.36 -6.20 -10.14
CA LEU A 280 -13.30 -7.20 -10.05
C LEU A 280 -13.66 -8.30 -9.04
N THR A 281 -13.07 -9.46 -9.25
CA THR A 281 -13.01 -10.54 -8.26
C THR A 281 -11.86 -10.26 -7.25
N LEU A 282 -11.76 -11.05 -6.20
CA LEU A 282 -10.63 -10.97 -5.25
C LEU A 282 -9.28 -11.38 -5.88
N SER A 283 -9.29 -12.02 -7.05
CA SER A 283 -8.09 -12.31 -7.85
C SER A 283 -7.68 -11.15 -8.75
N LEU A 284 -8.42 -10.03 -8.74
CA LEU A 284 -8.30 -8.86 -9.63
C LEU A 284 -8.67 -9.14 -11.10
N GLU A 285 -9.36 -10.23 -11.38
CA GLU A 285 -9.95 -10.52 -12.68
C GLU A 285 -11.27 -9.74 -12.84
N TYR A 286 -11.52 -9.23 -14.05
CA TYR A 286 -12.76 -8.50 -14.37
C TYR A 286 -13.93 -9.49 -14.51
N LYS A 287 -15.01 -9.27 -13.75
CA LYS A 287 -16.21 -10.11 -13.78
C LYS A 287 -16.83 -10.14 -15.17
N GLY A 288 -17.04 -11.33 -15.71
CA GLY A 288 -17.67 -11.53 -17.02
C GLY A 288 -16.71 -11.51 -18.23
N ILE A 289 -15.40 -11.29 -18.05
CA ILE A 289 -14.40 -11.42 -19.12
C ILE A 289 -13.23 -12.23 -18.58
N LYS A 290 -13.17 -13.49 -18.95
CA LYS A 290 -12.13 -14.43 -18.52
C LYS A 290 -10.76 -14.03 -19.05
N GLY A 291 -9.75 -14.05 -18.17
CA GLY A 291 -8.36 -13.70 -18.48
C GLY A 291 -8.06 -12.20 -18.49
N LEU A 292 -9.02 -11.34 -18.13
CA LEU A 292 -8.81 -9.89 -18.03
C LEU A 292 -8.58 -9.47 -16.58
N PHE A 293 -7.33 -9.16 -16.25
CA PHE A 293 -6.93 -8.66 -14.93
C PHE A 293 -6.59 -7.17 -14.98
N MET A 294 -6.74 -6.49 -13.86
CA MET A 294 -6.44 -5.06 -13.74
C MET A 294 -5.69 -4.76 -12.44
N ALA A 295 -4.74 -3.82 -12.50
CA ALA A 295 -3.90 -3.49 -11.36
C ALA A 295 -3.52 -2.02 -11.30
N GLY A 296 -3.41 -1.49 -10.08
CA GLY A 296 -2.96 -0.13 -9.83
C GLY A 296 -4.04 0.92 -10.00
N GLN A 297 -3.68 2.06 -10.56
CA GLN A 297 -4.56 3.24 -10.62
C GLN A 297 -5.84 3.04 -11.45
N ILE A 298 -5.82 2.14 -12.44
CA ILE A 298 -7.04 1.78 -13.17
C ILE A 298 -8.13 1.21 -12.26
N ASN A 299 -7.75 0.61 -11.12
CA ASN A 299 -8.67 0.11 -10.09
C ASN A 299 -9.08 1.17 -9.07
N GLY A 300 -8.84 2.46 -9.36
CA GLY A 300 -9.21 3.54 -8.48
C GLY A 300 -8.35 3.67 -7.22
N THR A 301 -7.11 3.17 -7.22
CA THR A 301 -6.14 3.36 -6.14
C THR A 301 -5.15 4.48 -6.49
N SER A 302 -4.47 5.02 -5.48
CA SER A 302 -3.42 6.02 -5.66
C SER A 302 -2.27 5.73 -4.71
N GLY A 303 -1.09 5.44 -5.27
CA GLY A 303 0.15 5.16 -4.54
C GLY A 303 0.96 4.05 -5.19
N TYR A 304 2.27 4.12 -5.01
CA TYR A 304 3.22 3.17 -5.60
C TYR A 304 3.05 1.76 -5.01
N GLU A 305 2.89 1.68 -3.70
CA GLU A 305 2.75 0.44 -2.95
C GLU A 305 1.44 -0.26 -3.29
N GLU A 306 0.35 0.50 -3.42
CA GLU A 306 -0.96 -0.01 -3.84
C GLU A 306 -0.89 -0.58 -5.26
N ALA A 307 -0.20 0.09 -6.17
CA ALA A 307 -0.06 -0.38 -7.55
C ALA A 307 0.83 -1.62 -7.64
N ALA A 308 1.97 -1.63 -6.94
CA ALA A 308 2.90 -2.76 -6.94
C ALA A 308 2.26 -4.04 -6.37
N SER A 309 1.53 -3.91 -5.26
CA SER A 309 0.84 -5.05 -4.64
C SER A 309 -0.26 -5.63 -5.52
N GLN A 310 -1.05 -4.79 -6.19
CA GLN A 310 -2.07 -5.27 -7.13
C GLN A 310 -1.43 -5.90 -8.36
N GLY A 311 -0.36 -5.30 -8.90
CA GLY A 311 0.38 -5.86 -10.05
C GLY A 311 0.92 -7.25 -9.76
N LEU A 312 1.49 -7.45 -8.56
CA LEU A 312 1.98 -8.75 -8.12
C LEU A 312 0.86 -9.80 -8.07
N ILE A 313 -0.25 -9.49 -7.41
CA ILE A 313 -1.39 -10.42 -7.27
C ILE A 313 -2.07 -10.70 -8.61
N ALA A 314 -2.27 -9.67 -9.44
CA ALA A 314 -2.85 -9.86 -10.77
C ALA A 314 -1.94 -10.73 -11.67
N GLY A 315 -0.62 -10.54 -11.62
CA GLY A 315 0.34 -11.36 -12.37
C GLY A 315 0.36 -12.82 -11.90
N ILE A 316 0.37 -13.05 -10.58
CA ILE A 316 0.25 -14.41 -10.02
C ILE A 316 -1.04 -15.07 -10.52
N ASN A 317 -2.18 -14.39 -10.40
CA ASN A 317 -3.46 -14.97 -10.74
C ASN A 317 -3.67 -15.16 -12.24
N ALA A 318 -3.11 -14.28 -13.08
CA ALA A 318 -3.07 -14.50 -14.51
C ALA A 318 -2.28 -15.77 -14.89
N SER A 319 -1.17 -16.03 -14.21
CA SER A 319 -0.40 -17.28 -14.38
C SER A 319 -1.17 -18.50 -13.89
N GLN A 320 -1.80 -18.43 -12.71
CA GLN A 320 -2.63 -19.53 -12.17
C GLN A 320 -3.80 -19.86 -13.12
N GLU A 321 -4.45 -18.84 -13.67
CA GLU A 321 -5.55 -19.02 -14.65
C GLU A 321 -5.08 -19.76 -15.91
N ILE A 322 -3.91 -19.39 -16.46
CA ILE A 322 -3.31 -20.04 -17.63
C ILE A 322 -2.99 -21.52 -17.36
N ASP A 323 -2.56 -21.81 -16.14
CA ASP A 323 -2.22 -23.17 -15.68
C ASP A 323 -3.45 -23.98 -15.26
N GLY A 324 -4.64 -23.40 -15.23
CA GLY A 324 -5.86 -24.04 -14.73
C GLY A 324 -5.83 -24.35 -13.24
N LYS A 325 -5.09 -23.56 -12.46
CA LYS A 325 -4.96 -23.67 -11.00
C LYS A 325 -5.89 -22.69 -10.29
N GLU A 326 -6.14 -22.96 -9.01
CA GLU A 326 -6.94 -22.06 -8.17
C GLU A 326 -6.22 -20.70 -7.96
N PRO A 327 -6.97 -19.59 -7.93
CA PRO A 327 -6.39 -18.29 -7.72
C PRO A 327 -5.83 -18.13 -6.30
N VAL A 328 -4.76 -17.37 -6.17
CA VAL A 328 -4.21 -16.94 -4.90
C VAL A 328 -5.00 -15.73 -4.39
N ILE A 329 -5.69 -15.92 -3.28
CA ILE A 329 -6.45 -14.87 -2.61
C ILE A 329 -5.89 -14.70 -1.20
N LEU A 330 -5.36 -13.53 -0.92
CA LEU A 330 -4.88 -13.16 0.42
C LEU A 330 -6.05 -12.57 1.22
N ASP A 331 -6.30 -13.12 2.40
CA ASP A 331 -7.30 -12.57 3.29
C ASP A 331 -6.78 -11.36 4.10
N ARG A 332 -7.69 -10.66 4.77
CA ARG A 332 -7.40 -9.45 5.55
C ARG A 332 -6.52 -9.70 6.78
N SER A 333 -6.38 -10.94 7.21
CA SER A 333 -5.50 -11.35 8.33
C SER A 333 -4.11 -11.78 7.87
N GLN A 334 -3.94 -12.05 6.57
CA GLN A 334 -2.67 -12.53 6.00
C GLN A 334 -1.78 -11.40 5.49
N ALA A 335 -2.37 -10.34 4.88
CA ALA A 335 -1.59 -9.26 4.29
C ALA A 335 -2.36 -7.94 4.21
N TYR A 336 -1.62 -6.81 4.25
CA TYR A 336 -2.16 -5.51 3.85
C TYR A 336 -2.64 -5.52 2.39
N ILE A 337 -2.02 -6.31 1.52
CA ILE A 337 -2.48 -6.56 0.14
C ILE A 337 -3.90 -7.15 0.16
N GLY A 338 -4.18 -8.11 1.05
CA GLY A 338 -5.51 -8.66 1.21
C GLY A 338 -6.54 -7.63 1.70
N VAL A 339 -6.15 -6.77 2.65
CA VAL A 339 -7.02 -5.65 3.10
C VAL A 339 -7.31 -4.69 1.96
N LEU A 340 -6.29 -4.30 1.18
CA LEU A 340 -6.42 -3.41 0.03
C LEU A 340 -7.41 -3.97 -1.00
N ILE A 341 -7.18 -5.19 -1.46
CA ILE A 341 -7.99 -5.81 -2.52
C ILE A 341 -9.43 -6.02 -2.03
N ASP A 342 -9.60 -6.56 -0.83
CA ASP A 342 -10.94 -6.75 -0.26
C ASP A 342 -11.70 -5.42 -0.14
N ASP A 343 -11.04 -4.34 0.34
CA ASP A 343 -11.69 -3.02 0.46
C ASP A 343 -12.17 -2.49 -0.90
N ILE A 344 -11.33 -2.49 -1.94
CA ILE A 344 -11.71 -1.93 -3.23
C ILE A 344 -12.76 -2.77 -3.96
N VAL A 345 -12.68 -4.09 -3.85
CA VAL A 345 -13.60 -5.02 -4.53
C VAL A 345 -14.96 -5.09 -3.84
N THR A 346 -15.00 -5.05 -2.51
CA THR A 346 -16.25 -5.22 -1.74
C THR A 346 -16.95 -3.91 -1.43
N LYS A 347 -16.21 -2.81 -1.26
CA LYS A 347 -16.77 -1.51 -0.92
C LYS A 347 -16.82 -0.55 -2.11
N GLY A 348 -16.03 -0.84 -3.17
CA GLY A 348 -15.78 0.11 -4.23
C GLY A 348 -15.03 1.35 -3.72
N THR A 349 -14.84 2.34 -4.58
CA THR A 349 -14.26 3.61 -4.17
C THR A 349 -14.87 4.77 -4.95
N ASN A 350 -15.16 5.88 -4.27
CA ASN A 350 -15.65 7.11 -4.87
C ASN A 350 -14.55 8.17 -4.97
N GLU A 351 -13.37 7.89 -4.42
CA GLU A 351 -12.19 8.74 -4.42
C GLU A 351 -10.94 7.83 -4.54
N PRO A 352 -9.80 8.33 -5.02
CA PRO A 352 -8.58 7.52 -5.10
C PRO A 352 -8.22 6.89 -3.75
N TYR A 353 -8.29 5.55 -3.69
CA TYR A 353 -8.04 4.78 -2.48
C TYR A 353 -6.57 4.83 -2.08
N ARG A 354 -6.31 5.00 -0.78
CA ARG A 354 -4.98 4.87 -0.16
C ARG A 354 -5.04 3.87 0.96
N MET A 355 -4.03 2.99 1.03
CA MET A 355 -3.85 2.08 2.14
C MET A 355 -3.34 2.83 3.36
N MET A 356 -4.06 2.74 4.46
CA MET A 356 -3.73 3.34 5.75
C MET A 356 -3.75 2.27 6.83
N THR A 357 -2.89 2.40 7.83
CA THR A 357 -2.85 1.46 8.97
C THR A 357 -4.20 1.34 9.69
N SER A 358 -5.01 2.41 9.67
CA SER A 358 -6.36 2.42 10.25
C SER A 358 -7.36 1.52 9.54
N ARG A 359 -7.07 1.07 8.30
CA ARG A 359 -7.95 0.18 7.54
C ARG A 359 -7.78 -1.30 7.91
N ALA A 360 -6.66 -1.64 8.54
CA ALA A 360 -6.37 -3.00 8.96
C ALA A 360 -6.86 -3.24 10.40
N GLU A 361 -7.62 -4.31 10.59
CA GLU A 361 -8.16 -4.73 11.88
C GLU A 361 -7.09 -5.44 12.73
N TYR A 362 -6.19 -6.18 12.08
CA TYR A 362 -5.24 -7.10 12.73
C TYR A 362 -3.80 -6.57 12.62
N ARG A 363 -3.57 -5.30 12.99
CA ARG A 363 -2.27 -4.62 12.78
C ARG A 363 -1.08 -5.31 13.44
N LEU A 364 -1.28 -5.93 14.60
CA LEU A 364 -0.22 -6.63 15.31
C LEU A 364 0.16 -7.96 14.63
N LEU A 365 -0.76 -8.58 13.90
CA LEU A 365 -0.46 -9.73 13.05
C LEU A 365 0.17 -9.31 11.71
N LEU A 366 -0.22 -8.13 11.18
CA LEU A 366 0.21 -7.63 9.87
C LEU A 366 1.41 -6.69 9.96
N ARG A 367 2.39 -7.01 10.81
CA ARG A 367 3.60 -6.19 10.94
C ARG A 367 4.48 -6.32 9.70
N GLN A 368 5.35 -5.31 9.48
CA GLN A 368 6.36 -5.34 8.43
C GLN A 368 7.40 -6.43 8.69
N ASP A 369 7.89 -6.52 9.94
CA ASP A 369 8.95 -7.42 10.36
C ASP A 369 8.62 -8.92 10.21
N ASN A 370 7.34 -9.30 10.22
CA ASN A 370 6.89 -10.69 10.08
C ASN A 370 6.18 -10.98 8.75
N ALA A 371 6.34 -10.16 7.72
CA ALA A 371 5.68 -10.38 6.44
C ALA A 371 6.15 -11.69 5.77
N ASP A 372 7.40 -12.07 5.96
CA ASP A 372 7.95 -13.34 5.49
C ASP A 372 7.25 -14.55 6.14
N LEU A 373 6.98 -14.52 7.45
CA LEU A 373 6.24 -15.58 8.14
C LEU A 373 4.88 -15.87 7.51
N ARG A 374 4.19 -14.83 7.07
CA ARG A 374 2.83 -14.93 6.54
C ARG A 374 2.77 -15.28 5.06
N LEU A 375 3.79 -14.88 4.27
CA LEU A 375 3.70 -14.85 2.80
C LEU A 375 4.73 -15.72 2.08
N THR A 376 5.89 -16.05 2.69
CA THR A 376 6.96 -16.79 2.00
C THR A 376 6.51 -18.16 1.51
N LYS A 377 5.75 -18.89 2.32
CA LYS A 377 5.21 -20.20 1.91
C LYS A 377 4.25 -20.08 0.72
N ILE A 378 3.43 -19.02 0.67
CA ILE A 378 2.52 -18.76 -0.45
C ILE A 378 3.35 -18.47 -1.71
N GLY A 379 4.35 -17.58 -1.61
CA GLY A 379 5.25 -17.26 -2.72
C GLY A 379 6.04 -18.46 -3.24
N HIS A 380 6.48 -19.36 -2.36
CA HIS A 380 7.13 -20.62 -2.73
C HIS A 380 6.18 -21.55 -3.49
N ASN A 381 4.95 -21.73 -3.00
CA ASN A 381 3.96 -22.61 -3.63
C ASN A 381 3.57 -22.18 -5.06
N VAL A 382 3.67 -20.88 -5.36
CA VAL A 382 3.40 -20.35 -6.71
C VAL A 382 4.66 -20.22 -7.58
N GLY A 383 5.83 -20.65 -7.08
CA GLY A 383 7.08 -20.68 -7.83
C GLY A 383 7.83 -19.33 -7.88
N LEU A 384 7.47 -18.34 -7.06
CA LEU A 384 8.17 -17.05 -6.99
C LEU A 384 9.36 -17.05 -6.02
N ILE A 385 9.41 -17.97 -5.09
CA ILE A 385 10.46 -18.09 -4.09
C ILE A 385 11.15 -19.44 -4.30
N SER A 386 12.49 -19.41 -4.45
CA SER A 386 13.31 -20.60 -4.65
C SER A 386 13.32 -21.52 -3.41
N ASP A 387 13.66 -22.79 -3.61
CA ASP A 387 13.82 -23.76 -2.52
C ASP A 387 14.89 -23.28 -1.52
N GLU A 388 16.03 -22.77 -1.98
CA GLU A 388 17.10 -22.25 -1.12
C GLU A 388 16.60 -21.12 -0.21
N ARG A 389 15.84 -20.16 -0.79
CA ARG A 389 15.27 -19.05 -0.01
C ARG A 389 14.22 -19.55 0.99
N TYR A 390 13.41 -20.53 0.59
CA TYR A 390 12.42 -21.14 1.47
C TYR A 390 13.08 -21.90 2.63
N GLU A 391 14.17 -22.64 2.40
CA GLU A 391 14.94 -23.32 3.45
C GLU A 391 15.53 -22.32 4.46
N LYS A 392 16.12 -21.21 4.00
CA LYS A 392 16.60 -20.13 4.88
C LYS A 392 15.48 -19.58 5.77
N PHE A 393 14.32 -19.34 5.17
CA PHE A 393 13.13 -18.91 5.90
C PHE A 393 12.69 -19.94 6.98
N VAL A 394 12.62 -21.22 6.65
CA VAL A 394 12.25 -22.27 7.61
C VAL A 394 13.24 -22.31 8.77
N LYS A 395 14.54 -22.26 8.48
CA LYS A 395 15.59 -22.25 9.52
C LYS A 395 15.48 -21.04 10.44
N LYS A 396 15.23 -19.84 9.88
CA LYS A 396 15.00 -18.61 10.66
C LYS A 396 13.89 -18.82 11.71
N TYR A 397 12.74 -19.31 11.29
CA TYR A 397 11.60 -19.47 12.19
C TYR A 397 11.76 -20.65 13.17
N GLU A 398 12.47 -21.70 12.79
CA GLU A 398 12.88 -22.75 13.74
C GLU A 398 13.77 -22.19 14.86
N ASN A 399 14.71 -21.31 14.53
CA ASN A 399 15.59 -20.66 15.52
C ASN A 399 14.77 -19.78 16.47
N ILE A 400 13.86 -18.96 15.94
CA ILE A 400 12.96 -18.10 16.73
C ILE A 400 12.11 -18.94 17.68
N GLU A 401 11.47 -20.02 17.20
CA GLU A 401 10.64 -20.89 18.03
C GLU A 401 11.44 -21.62 19.11
N LYS A 402 12.63 -22.11 18.77
CA LYS A 402 13.52 -22.77 19.73
C LYS A 402 13.90 -21.80 20.84
N GLU A 403 14.26 -20.57 20.50
CA GLU A 403 14.63 -19.55 21.46
C GLU A 403 13.46 -19.12 22.35
N ILE A 404 12.28 -18.90 21.81
CA ILE A 404 11.09 -18.59 22.61
C ILE A 404 10.76 -19.73 23.59
N LYS A 405 10.87 -20.99 23.15
CA LYS A 405 10.69 -22.16 24.02
C LYS A 405 11.76 -22.20 25.14
N ARG A 406 13.02 -21.91 24.81
CA ARG A 406 14.12 -21.83 25.76
C ARG A 406 13.87 -20.75 26.82
N LEU A 407 13.52 -19.52 26.40
CA LEU A 407 13.23 -18.41 27.33
C LEU A 407 12.06 -18.72 28.28
N LYS A 408 11.04 -19.43 27.82
CA LYS A 408 9.91 -19.87 28.64
C LYS A 408 10.27 -20.97 29.61
N ALA A 409 11.26 -21.81 29.31
CA ALA A 409 11.75 -22.88 30.17
C ALA A 409 12.78 -22.38 31.21
N LEU A 410 13.65 -21.44 30.79
CA LEU A 410 14.76 -20.94 31.63
C LEU A 410 14.25 -20.15 32.83
N THR A 411 14.69 -20.53 34.01
CA THR A 411 14.36 -19.84 35.27
C THR A 411 15.56 -19.01 35.73
N VAL A 412 15.35 -17.74 35.90
CA VAL A 412 16.33 -16.77 36.43
C VAL A 412 16.12 -16.61 37.92
N ARG A 413 17.20 -16.73 38.68
CA ARG A 413 17.21 -16.56 40.15
C ARG A 413 17.57 -15.12 40.54
N PRO A 414 17.20 -14.65 41.75
CA PRO A 414 17.54 -13.32 42.25
C PRO A 414 19.01 -13.20 42.64
N GLU A 415 19.92 -13.36 41.70
CA GLU A 415 21.35 -13.20 41.87
C GLU A 415 21.76 -11.73 41.77
N GLU A 416 22.89 -11.38 42.41
CA GLU A 416 23.39 -9.99 42.41
C GLU A 416 23.56 -9.42 41.00
N LYS A 417 24.10 -10.22 40.08
CA LYS A 417 24.29 -9.83 38.67
C LYS A 417 22.96 -9.50 37.97
N VAL A 418 21.93 -10.31 38.23
CA VAL A 418 20.59 -10.11 37.68
C VAL A 418 19.96 -8.82 38.22
N ASN A 419 20.01 -8.64 39.54
CA ASN A 419 19.41 -7.48 40.18
C ASN A 419 20.12 -6.18 39.80
N LYS A 420 21.46 -6.20 39.63
CA LYS A 420 22.21 -5.03 39.08
C LYS A 420 21.76 -4.66 37.67
N LEU A 421 21.52 -5.64 36.78
CA LEU A 421 20.99 -5.37 35.45
C LEU A 421 19.59 -4.71 35.54
N LEU A 422 18.72 -5.25 36.40
CA LEU A 422 17.35 -4.73 36.55
C LEU A 422 17.35 -3.30 37.14
N GLU A 423 18.20 -3.02 38.13
CA GLU A 423 18.37 -1.66 38.67
C GLU A 423 18.89 -0.69 37.63
N LYS A 424 19.91 -1.08 36.83
CA LYS A 424 20.47 -0.30 35.74
C LYS A 424 19.40 0.00 34.65
N ALA A 425 18.52 -0.95 34.39
CA ALA A 425 17.40 -0.80 33.45
C ALA A 425 16.25 0.00 34.04
N GLY A 426 16.24 0.33 35.32
CA GLY A 426 15.17 1.09 35.98
C GLY A 426 13.90 0.28 36.27
N THR A 427 14.03 -1.05 36.38
CA THR A 427 12.91 -1.95 36.67
C THR A 427 13.08 -2.66 38.02
N SER A 428 12.00 -3.25 38.53
CA SER A 428 11.99 -3.92 39.86
C SER A 428 12.94 -5.10 39.92
N VAL A 429 13.74 -5.21 41.00
CA VAL A 429 14.59 -6.35 41.30
C VAL A 429 13.77 -7.62 41.54
N LEU A 430 14.40 -8.77 41.35
CA LEU A 430 13.80 -10.06 41.68
C LEU A 430 13.96 -10.38 43.17
N THR A 431 12.91 -10.89 43.77
CA THR A 431 12.92 -11.50 45.13
C THR A 431 12.74 -13.00 45.06
N THR A 432 12.19 -13.53 43.99
CA THR A 432 11.96 -14.94 43.73
C THR A 432 12.37 -15.29 42.30
N GLY A 433 12.60 -16.57 42.02
CA GLY A 433 12.90 -17.05 40.67
C GLY A 433 11.74 -16.77 39.71
N THR A 434 12.06 -16.30 38.52
CA THR A 434 11.07 -16.01 37.43
C THR A 434 11.54 -16.59 36.11
N LYS A 435 10.66 -16.75 35.15
CA LYS A 435 11.04 -17.19 33.81
C LYS A 435 11.71 -16.04 33.03
N MET A 436 12.71 -16.37 32.20
CA MET A 436 13.40 -15.39 31.36
C MET A 436 12.43 -14.68 30.43
N ALA A 437 11.46 -15.39 29.88
CA ALA A 437 10.39 -14.80 29.07
C ALA A 437 9.58 -13.74 29.84
N GLU A 438 9.31 -13.93 31.14
CA GLU A 438 8.60 -12.94 31.95
C GLU A 438 9.44 -11.69 32.24
N LEU A 439 10.78 -11.85 32.32
CA LEU A 439 11.68 -10.70 32.39
C LEU A 439 11.65 -9.90 31.06
N LEU A 440 11.73 -10.59 29.93
CA LEU A 440 11.71 -9.94 28.62
C LEU A 440 10.39 -9.19 28.34
N LYS A 441 9.28 -9.57 28.98
CA LYS A 441 8.00 -8.85 28.88
C LYS A 441 8.02 -7.46 29.51
N ARG A 442 9.01 -7.15 30.38
CA ARG A 442 9.15 -5.82 30.98
C ARG A 442 9.56 -4.80 29.93
N THR A 443 8.93 -3.63 29.95
CA THR A 443 9.16 -2.57 28.94
C THR A 443 10.58 -2.01 28.93
N GLU A 444 11.22 -2.03 30.09
CA GLU A 444 12.58 -1.51 30.33
C GLU A 444 13.68 -2.45 29.83
N LEU A 445 13.33 -3.72 29.52
CA LEU A 445 14.27 -4.72 29.04
C LEU A 445 14.08 -5.01 27.57
N ASN A 446 15.17 -5.34 26.88
CA ASN A 446 15.16 -5.87 25.53
C ASN A 446 15.98 -7.17 25.45
N TYR A 447 15.86 -7.89 24.35
CA TYR A 447 16.54 -9.18 24.18
C TYR A 447 18.08 -9.03 24.26
N GLU A 448 18.65 -7.94 23.76
CA GLU A 448 20.11 -7.74 23.78
C GLU A 448 20.66 -7.55 25.20
N MET A 449 19.92 -6.85 26.06
CA MET A 449 20.32 -6.67 27.47
C MET A 449 20.40 -7.99 28.24
N LEU A 450 19.59 -8.99 27.85
CA LEU A 450 19.61 -10.30 28.50
C LEU A 450 20.95 -11.03 28.35
N LYS A 451 21.81 -10.66 27.39
CA LYS A 451 23.15 -11.21 27.21
C LYS A 451 23.99 -11.10 28.47
N GLU A 452 23.81 -10.07 29.26
CA GLU A 452 24.56 -9.88 30.52
C GLU A 452 24.28 -10.99 31.56
N ILE A 453 23.07 -11.57 31.53
CA ILE A 453 22.62 -12.59 32.49
C ILE A 453 22.43 -13.98 31.88
N ASP A 454 22.54 -14.11 30.58
CA ASP A 454 22.38 -15.34 29.80
C ASP A 454 23.49 -15.45 28.74
N PRO A 455 24.72 -15.78 29.17
CA PRO A 455 25.87 -15.88 28.28
C PRO A 455 25.81 -17.08 27.31
N GLU A 456 24.96 -18.08 27.60
CA GLU A 456 24.77 -19.28 26.77
C GLU A 456 23.64 -19.13 25.75
N ARG A 457 23.08 -17.92 25.61
CA ARG A 457 22.04 -17.70 24.61
C ARG A 457 22.55 -17.96 23.18
N PRO A 458 21.71 -18.48 22.27
CA PRO A 458 22.15 -18.74 20.91
C PRO A 458 22.49 -17.42 20.18
N GLU A 459 23.40 -17.53 19.22
CA GLU A 459 23.62 -16.44 18.26
C GLU A 459 22.46 -16.39 17.27
N LEU A 460 21.77 -15.26 17.22
CA LEU A 460 20.65 -14.97 16.35
C LEU A 460 20.96 -13.72 15.52
N SER A 461 20.43 -13.66 14.31
CA SER A 461 20.44 -12.43 13.52
C SER A 461 19.62 -11.32 14.20
N GLU A 462 19.84 -10.07 13.82
CA GLU A 462 19.08 -8.93 14.39
C GLU A 462 17.57 -9.08 14.13
N GLN A 463 17.18 -9.59 12.97
CA GLN A 463 15.79 -9.88 12.65
C GLN A 463 15.19 -10.97 13.56
N GLU A 464 15.93 -12.06 13.81
CA GLU A 464 15.50 -13.12 14.71
C GLU A 464 15.35 -12.61 16.15
N LYS A 465 16.31 -11.81 16.65
CA LYS A 465 16.25 -11.19 17.98
C LYS A 465 15.03 -10.28 18.14
N ALA A 466 14.78 -9.42 17.14
CA ALA A 466 13.63 -8.52 17.14
C ALA A 466 12.30 -9.29 17.16
N GLU A 467 12.18 -10.35 16.35
CA GLU A 467 10.98 -11.17 16.29
C GLU A 467 10.76 -11.98 17.59
N VAL A 468 11.81 -12.54 18.20
CA VAL A 468 11.73 -13.18 19.52
C VAL A 468 11.20 -12.20 20.57
N GLU A 469 11.75 -10.99 20.61
CA GLU A 469 11.33 -9.96 21.56
C GLU A 469 9.86 -9.58 21.37
N ILE A 470 9.44 -9.32 20.13
CA ILE A 470 8.06 -8.94 19.82
C ILE A 470 7.08 -10.06 20.15
N GLN A 471 7.38 -11.30 19.76
CA GLN A 471 6.49 -12.43 20.04
C GLN A 471 6.35 -12.69 21.54
N VAL A 472 7.41 -12.53 22.33
CA VAL A 472 7.35 -12.70 23.80
C VAL A 472 6.58 -11.53 24.45
N LYS A 473 6.91 -10.29 24.11
CA LYS A 473 6.29 -9.11 24.74
C LYS A 473 4.79 -8.98 24.41
N TYR A 474 4.41 -9.28 23.19
CA TYR A 474 3.05 -9.11 22.70
C TYR A 474 2.24 -10.40 22.63
N GLU A 475 2.74 -11.51 23.21
CA GLU A 475 2.11 -12.84 23.15
C GLU A 475 0.61 -12.83 23.45
N GLY A 476 0.20 -12.15 24.52
CA GLY A 476 -1.20 -12.07 24.91
C GLY A 476 -2.09 -11.35 23.89
N TYR A 477 -1.60 -10.26 23.33
CA TYR A 477 -2.31 -9.48 22.30
C TYR A 477 -2.37 -10.22 20.96
N ILE A 478 -1.30 -10.92 20.59
CA ILE A 478 -1.25 -11.75 19.37
C ILE A 478 -2.32 -12.84 19.47
N LYS A 479 -2.37 -13.60 20.59
CA LYS A 479 -3.38 -14.64 20.81
C LYS A 479 -4.81 -14.11 20.77
N LEU A 480 -5.06 -12.91 21.28
CA LEU A 480 -6.37 -12.28 21.20
C LEU A 480 -6.76 -11.96 19.75
N GLN A 481 -5.83 -11.43 18.94
CA GLN A 481 -6.09 -11.17 17.52
C GLN A 481 -6.27 -12.47 16.73
N GLU A 482 -5.48 -13.50 16.98
CA GLU A 482 -5.65 -14.83 16.37
C GLU A 482 -7.02 -15.43 16.64
N ALA A 483 -7.49 -15.33 17.88
CA ALA A 483 -8.85 -15.76 18.24
C ALA A 483 -9.96 -14.97 17.52
N GLN A 484 -9.74 -13.68 17.28
CA GLN A 484 -10.64 -12.85 16.48
C GLN A 484 -10.63 -13.27 15.00
N VAL A 485 -9.45 -13.52 14.45
CA VAL A 485 -9.27 -14.02 13.07
C VAL A 485 -10.01 -15.35 12.87
N GLU A 486 -9.89 -16.30 13.80
CA GLU A 486 -10.59 -17.58 13.71
C GLU A 486 -12.13 -17.43 13.71
N LYS A 487 -12.64 -16.52 14.52
CA LYS A 487 -14.09 -16.18 14.50
C LYS A 487 -14.49 -15.59 13.13
N PHE A 488 -13.66 -14.73 12.59
CA PHE A 488 -13.92 -14.06 11.33
C PHE A 488 -13.85 -15.04 10.15
N LYS A 489 -12.85 -15.91 10.09
CA LYS A 489 -12.73 -16.98 9.09
C LYS A 489 -13.97 -17.87 9.03
N LYS A 490 -14.59 -18.15 10.17
CA LYS A 490 -15.86 -18.90 10.22
C LYS A 490 -17.02 -18.17 9.52
N LEU A 491 -16.99 -16.85 9.42
CA LEU A 491 -17.97 -16.09 8.64
C LEU A 491 -17.62 -16.08 7.15
N GLU A 492 -16.33 -16.07 6.80
CA GLU A 492 -15.87 -16.14 5.42
C GLU A 492 -16.17 -17.51 4.77
N THR A 493 -16.12 -18.60 5.53
CA THR A 493 -16.48 -19.93 5.01
C THR A 493 -17.96 -20.11 4.78
N LYS A 494 -18.81 -19.22 5.29
CA LYS A 494 -20.26 -19.25 5.04
C LYS A 494 -20.58 -18.57 3.72
N ILE A 495 -20.56 -19.36 2.64
CA ILE A 495 -20.79 -18.90 1.28
C ILE A 495 -22.25 -18.55 1.05
N LEU A 496 -22.51 -17.43 0.44
CA LEU A 496 -23.83 -17.00 -0.01
C LEU A 496 -24.10 -17.60 -1.40
N PRO A 497 -25.31 -18.13 -1.66
CA PRO A 497 -25.67 -18.60 -2.99
C PRO A 497 -25.59 -17.49 -4.03
N GLU A 498 -25.07 -17.78 -5.22
CA GLU A 498 -24.97 -16.79 -6.30
C GLU A 498 -26.35 -16.30 -6.78
N ASP A 499 -27.38 -17.18 -6.66
CA ASP A 499 -28.77 -16.94 -7.03
C ASP A 499 -29.60 -16.27 -5.93
N ILE A 500 -28.99 -15.82 -4.84
CA ILE A 500 -29.72 -15.20 -3.73
C ILE A 500 -30.43 -13.92 -4.19
N ASN A 501 -31.75 -13.90 -3.97
CA ASN A 501 -32.55 -12.70 -4.17
C ASN A 501 -32.75 -11.99 -2.82
N TYR A 502 -32.05 -10.87 -2.64
CA TYR A 502 -32.13 -10.10 -1.40
C TYR A 502 -33.46 -9.38 -1.20
N GLU A 503 -34.28 -9.23 -2.26
CA GLU A 503 -35.64 -8.65 -2.17
C GLU A 503 -36.60 -9.55 -1.37
N ASP A 504 -36.37 -10.87 -1.44
CA ASP A 504 -37.25 -11.84 -0.74
C ASP A 504 -36.89 -12.01 0.73
N LEU A 505 -35.79 -11.41 1.19
CA LEU A 505 -35.34 -11.54 2.59
C LEU A 505 -36.05 -10.55 3.50
N LYS A 506 -36.97 -11.06 4.33
CA LYS A 506 -37.64 -10.25 5.36
C LYS A 506 -36.65 -9.94 6.51
N GLY A 507 -36.66 -8.71 6.98
CA GLY A 507 -35.82 -8.27 8.11
C GLY A 507 -34.46 -7.66 7.73
N ILE A 508 -34.10 -7.60 6.46
CA ILE A 508 -32.96 -6.84 5.97
C ILE A 508 -33.38 -5.39 5.71
N SER A 509 -32.55 -4.44 6.14
CA SER A 509 -32.78 -3.01 5.89
C SER A 509 -32.77 -2.69 4.39
N LEU A 510 -33.48 -1.63 3.96
CA LEU A 510 -33.54 -1.21 2.57
C LEU A 510 -32.15 -0.88 2.03
N GLU A 511 -31.33 -0.18 2.81
CA GLU A 511 -29.96 0.16 2.45
C GLU A 511 -29.11 -1.10 2.26
N ALA A 512 -29.13 -2.03 3.22
CA ALA A 512 -28.39 -3.29 3.12
C ALA A 512 -28.81 -4.09 1.89
N ARG A 513 -30.12 -4.16 1.60
CA ARG A 513 -30.66 -4.85 0.43
C ARG A 513 -30.10 -4.28 -0.89
N GLN A 514 -30.14 -2.96 -1.04
CA GLN A 514 -29.57 -2.27 -2.23
C GLN A 514 -28.07 -2.54 -2.37
N LYS A 515 -27.34 -2.48 -1.27
CA LYS A 515 -25.89 -2.72 -1.25
C LYS A 515 -25.56 -4.17 -1.57
N LEU A 516 -26.25 -5.13 -0.96
CA LEU A 516 -26.05 -6.56 -1.20
C LEU A 516 -26.36 -6.93 -2.66
N ASN A 517 -27.43 -6.38 -3.24
CA ASN A 517 -27.76 -6.54 -4.66
C ASN A 517 -26.68 -5.96 -5.58
N LYS A 518 -26.12 -4.79 -5.22
CA LYS A 518 -25.06 -4.13 -5.99
C LYS A 518 -23.74 -4.92 -5.95
N PHE A 519 -23.28 -5.27 -4.75
CA PHE A 519 -21.95 -5.84 -4.56
C PHE A 519 -21.89 -7.38 -4.68
N LYS A 520 -23.02 -8.05 -4.50
CA LYS A 520 -23.17 -9.52 -4.56
C LYS A 520 -22.04 -10.25 -3.81
N PRO A 521 -21.95 -10.06 -2.48
CA PRO A 521 -20.89 -10.66 -1.69
C PRO A 521 -20.91 -12.17 -1.76
N ARG A 522 -19.72 -12.79 -1.84
CA ARG A 522 -19.58 -14.25 -1.91
C ARG A 522 -19.82 -14.94 -0.56
N SER A 523 -19.54 -14.24 0.54
CA SER A 523 -19.62 -14.81 1.90
C SER A 523 -20.36 -13.89 2.86
N ILE A 524 -20.76 -14.44 4.01
CA ILE A 524 -21.29 -13.66 5.14
C ILE A 524 -20.22 -12.67 5.65
N GLY A 525 -18.94 -13.08 5.67
CA GLY A 525 -17.85 -12.20 6.05
C GLY A 525 -17.72 -10.99 5.12
N GLN A 526 -17.78 -11.18 3.81
CA GLN A 526 -17.82 -10.05 2.86
C GLN A 526 -19.06 -9.16 3.07
N ALA A 527 -20.24 -9.77 3.21
CA ALA A 527 -21.48 -9.03 3.44
C ALA A 527 -21.38 -8.12 4.67
N SER A 528 -20.77 -8.60 5.76
CA SER A 528 -20.63 -7.85 7.02
C SER A 528 -19.72 -6.60 6.91
N ARG A 529 -18.87 -6.51 5.88
CA ARG A 529 -17.96 -5.39 5.64
C ARG A 529 -18.52 -4.32 4.71
N ILE A 530 -19.62 -4.61 4.04
CA ILE A 530 -20.27 -3.64 3.14
C ILE A 530 -20.88 -2.52 3.97
N SER A 531 -20.49 -1.28 3.68
CA SER A 531 -21.06 -0.10 4.33
C SER A 531 -22.58 -0.05 4.11
N GLY A 532 -23.35 0.09 5.20
CA GLY A 532 -24.82 0.04 5.18
C GLY A 532 -25.40 -1.35 5.46
N VAL A 533 -24.57 -2.38 5.68
CA VAL A 533 -24.99 -3.70 6.18
C VAL A 533 -24.71 -3.79 7.68
N SER A 534 -25.75 -3.84 8.48
CA SER A 534 -25.65 -3.87 9.94
C SER A 534 -25.44 -5.30 10.49
N PRO A 535 -24.99 -5.46 11.74
CA PRO A 535 -24.95 -6.78 12.39
C PRO A 535 -26.30 -7.51 12.43
N ALA A 536 -27.40 -6.76 12.48
CA ALA A 536 -28.75 -7.32 12.40
C ALA A 536 -29.04 -7.92 11.02
N ASP A 537 -28.65 -7.21 9.94
CA ASP A 537 -28.77 -7.72 8.56
C ASP A 537 -27.94 -8.99 8.37
N VAL A 538 -26.72 -9.02 8.92
CA VAL A 538 -25.84 -10.22 8.90
C VAL A 538 -26.50 -11.40 9.62
N SER A 539 -27.18 -11.15 10.75
CA SER A 539 -27.91 -12.20 11.47
C SER A 539 -29.05 -12.78 10.63
N VAL A 540 -29.78 -11.96 9.88
CA VAL A 540 -30.82 -12.42 8.95
C VAL A 540 -30.22 -13.29 7.84
N LEU A 541 -29.08 -12.93 7.26
CA LEU A 541 -28.38 -13.74 6.26
C LEU A 541 -27.94 -15.10 6.83
N LEU A 542 -27.46 -15.14 8.08
CA LEU A 542 -27.09 -16.38 8.76
C LEU A 542 -28.28 -17.31 8.94
N VAL A 543 -29.42 -16.79 9.39
CA VAL A 543 -30.69 -17.56 9.55
C VAL A 543 -31.14 -18.10 8.19
N TYR A 544 -31.10 -17.27 7.14
CA TYR A 544 -31.45 -17.71 5.79
C TYR A 544 -30.59 -18.90 5.31
N LEU A 545 -29.26 -18.85 5.52
CA LEU A 545 -28.38 -19.97 5.16
C LEU A 545 -28.69 -21.23 5.95
N GLN A 546 -28.99 -21.12 7.23
CA GLN A 546 -29.40 -22.27 8.06
C GLN A 546 -30.71 -22.91 7.56
N GLN A 547 -31.70 -22.10 7.21
CA GLN A 547 -32.97 -22.59 6.66
C GLN A 547 -32.80 -23.31 5.31
N LYS A 548 -32.00 -22.74 4.38
CA LYS A 548 -31.67 -23.39 3.09
C LYS A 548 -30.87 -24.69 3.29
N GLY A 549 -29.94 -24.71 4.25
CA GLY A 549 -29.18 -25.92 4.60
C GLY A 549 -30.09 -27.07 5.08
N ASN A 550 -31.04 -26.76 5.97
CA ASN A 550 -32.01 -27.74 6.48
C ASN A 550 -32.97 -28.24 5.39
N GLN A 551 -33.33 -27.41 4.41
CA GLN A 551 -34.18 -27.85 3.27
C GLN A 551 -33.46 -28.78 2.30
N LYS A 552 -32.11 -28.73 2.19
CA LYS A 552 -31.33 -29.69 1.38
C LYS A 552 -31.10 -31.05 2.06
N ILE A 553 -31.20 -31.12 3.39
CA ILE A 553 -31.05 -32.35 4.17
C ILE A 553 -32.38 -33.15 4.21
N ASN A 554 -33.49 -32.45 4.04
CA ASN A 554 -34.85 -33.04 4.09
C ASN A 554 -35.43 -33.37 2.69
N LYS A 555 -34.65 -33.23 1.63
CA LYS A 555 -34.89 -33.73 0.26
C LYS A 555 -33.86 -34.80 -0.10
#